data_1d8ba0219fdc19f012e2e90685bc4bc4
#
_entry.id   1d8ba0219fdc19f012e2e90685bc4bc4
#
_cell.length_a   1.000
_cell.length_b   1.000
_cell.length_c   1.000
_cell.angle_alpha   90.00
_cell.angle_beta   90.00
_cell.angle_gamma   90.00
#
_symmetry.space_group_name_H-M   'P 1'
#
loop_
_entity.id
_entity.type
_entity.pdbx_description
1 polymer ?
#
loop_
_entity_poly.entity_id
_entity_poly.type
_entity_poly.pdbx_seq_one_letter_code
_entity_poly.pdbx_strand_id
1 'polypeptide(L)'
;MLPEDASIPALADHVAIRRLAAWQFDEDSARTQLNQHFQTRDLSGFGCDDLSLAIAAAGCLLDYVKDTQRNELPHLTSLRHERQSDSVILDAATRRNLEIDLNLHGGEDNTLFSVYNSTVTAMGTRHLKRWLHRPVRVRSILEDRLDAVSRL
;
A
#
# COMPACT_ATOMS: atom_id res chain seq x y z
N MET A 1 -3.57 3.95 12.50
CA MET A 1 -4.62 4.76 13.15
C MET A 1 -5.88 3.92 13.22
N LEU A 2 -6.63 4.02 14.30
CA LEU A 2 -7.85 3.24 14.51
C LEU A 2 -8.89 4.12 15.19
N PRO A 3 -10.20 3.89 14.96
CA PRO A 3 -11.25 4.51 15.75
C PRO A 3 -11.11 4.19 17.23
N GLU A 4 -11.59 5.07 18.11
CA GLU A 4 -11.48 4.89 19.57
C GLU A 4 -12.17 3.63 20.08
N ASP A 5 -13.25 3.23 19.43
CA ASP A 5 -14.10 2.07 19.75
C ASP A 5 -13.63 0.77 19.09
N ALA A 6 -12.65 0.80 18.20
CA ALA A 6 -12.17 -0.40 17.51
C ALA A 6 -11.45 -1.34 18.46
N SER A 7 -11.90 -2.59 18.50
CA SER A 7 -11.17 -3.69 19.16
C SER A 7 -10.01 -4.14 18.27
N ILE A 8 -8.82 -4.23 18.86
CA ILE A 8 -7.63 -4.68 18.14
C ILE A 8 -7.43 -6.15 18.47
N PRO A 9 -7.57 -7.07 17.50
CA PRO A 9 -7.09 -8.41 17.73
C PRO A 9 -5.57 -8.34 17.85
N ALA A 10 -5.02 -8.79 18.95
CA ALA A 10 -3.59 -9.01 19.29
C ALA A 10 -2.56 -8.56 18.22
N LEU A 11 -2.72 -7.37 17.69
CA LEU A 11 -1.78 -6.78 16.75
C LEU A 11 -0.63 -6.23 17.58
N ALA A 12 0.33 -7.10 17.73
CA ALA A 12 1.71 -6.81 17.98
C ALA A 12 2.00 -5.74 19.04
N ASP A 13 2.58 -6.16 20.11
CA ASP A 13 3.26 -5.33 21.12
C ASP A 13 4.34 -4.37 20.55
N HIS A 14 4.46 -4.32 19.21
CA HIS A 14 5.53 -3.60 18.52
C HIS A 14 5.03 -2.48 17.59
N VAL A 15 3.72 -2.23 17.50
CA VAL A 15 3.18 -1.18 16.62
C VAL A 15 2.58 -0.04 17.46
N ALA A 16 3.09 1.18 17.27
CA ALA A 16 2.49 2.36 17.87
C ALA A 16 1.10 2.60 17.29
N ILE A 17 0.07 2.48 18.14
CA ILE A 17 -1.32 2.66 17.76
C ILE A 17 -1.78 4.03 18.20
N ARG A 18 -2.23 4.85 17.25
CA ARG A 18 -2.91 6.11 17.53
C ARG A 18 -4.42 5.91 17.39
N ARG A 19 -5.16 6.21 18.46
CA ARG A 19 -6.61 6.22 18.43
C ARG A 19 -7.11 7.60 18.05
N LEU A 20 -8.12 7.67 17.22
CA LEU A 20 -8.74 8.89 16.72
C LEU A 20 -10.24 8.82 16.92
N ALA A 21 -10.88 9.96 17.09
CA ALA A 21 -12.32 10.04 17.26
C ALA A 21 -13.07 9.44 16.05
N ALA A 22 -14.20 8.78 16.29
CA ALA A 22 -14.95 8.06 15.26
C ALA A 22 -15.36 8.96 14.08
N TRP A 23 -15.66 10.25 14.33
CA TRP A 23 -16.03 11.21 13.30
C TRP A 23 -14.92 11.49 12.26
N GLN A 24 -13.64 11.21 12.61
CA GLN A 24 -12.53 11.34 11.66
C GLN A 24 -12.51 10.25 10.60
N PHE A 25 -13.35 9.22 10.76
CA PHE A 25 -13.56 8.14 9.79
C PHE A 25 -14.91 8.27 9.08
N ASP A 26 -15.51 9.46 9.08
CA ASP A 26 -16.74 9.72 8.35
C ASP A 26 -16.51 9.66 6.84
N GLU A 27 -17.32 8.85 6.14
CA GLU A 27 -17.16 8.61 4.69
C GLU A 27 -17.39 9.86 3.86
N ASP A 28 -18.43 10.61 4.15
CA ASP A 28 -18.82 11.78 3.35
C ASP A 28 -17.77 12.89 3.45
N SER A 29 -17.29 13.13 4.66
CA SER A 29 -16.19 14.05 4.92
C SER A 29 -14.91 13.61 4.21
N ALA A 30 -14.55 12.34 4.31
CA ALA A 30 -13.38 11.75 3.67
C ALA A 30 -13.45 11.86 2.14
N ARG A 31 -14.62 11.58 1.55
CA ARG A 31 -14.88 11.69 0.11
C ARG A 31 -14.71 13.14 -0.36
N THR A 32 -15.26 14.09 0.38
CA THR A 32 -15.12 15.51 0.06
C THR A 32 -13.66 15.96 0.09
N GLN A 33 -12.91 15.55 1.11
CA GLN A 33 -11.50 15.91 1.25
C GLN A 33 -10.62 15.27 0.17
N LEU A 34 -10.86 14.01 -0.18
CA LEU A 34 -10.13 13.31 -1.25
C LEU A 34 -10.41 13.96 -2.61
N ASN A 35 -11.68 14.27 -2.91
CA ASN A 35 -12.06 14.98 -4.13
C ASN A 35 -11.39 16.35 -4.23
N GLN A 36 -11.37 17.09 -3.13
CA GLN A 36 -10.71 18.40 -3.07
C GLN A 36 -9.19 18.27 -3.27
N HIS A 37 -8.56 17.29 -2.62
CA HIS A 37 -7.11 17.09 -2.72
C HIS A 37 -6.69 16.70 -4.14
N PHE A 38 -7.39 15.76 -4.78
CA PHE A 38 -7.09 15.30 -6.13
C PHE A 38 -7.72 16.18 -7.22
N GLN A 39 -8.47 17.22 -6.86
CA GLN A 39 -9.17 18.12 -7.77
C GLN A 39 -10.09 17.34 -8.74
N THR A 40 -10.80 16.36 -8.22
CA THR A 40 -11.75 15.52 -8.96
C THR A 40 -13.17 15.76 -8.48
N ARG A 41 -14.14 15.46 -9.36
CA ARG A 41 -15.55 15.56 -9.01
C ARG A 41 -16.01 14.39 -8.15
N ASP A 42 -15.45 13.21 -8.42
CA ASP A 42 -15.76 11.96 -7.73
C ASP A 42 -14.51 11.05 -7.73
N LEU A 43 -14.61 9.89 -7.07
CA LEU A 43 -13.53 8.92 -6.96
C LEU A 43 -13.65 7.76 -7.98
N SER A 44 -14.60 7.83 -8.92
CA SER A 44 -14.84 6.78 -9.91
C SER A 44 -13.63 6.56 -10.82
N GLY A 45 -12.93 7.63 -11.20
CA GLY A 45 -11.69 7.56 -11.99
C GLY A 45 -10.55 6.80 -11.30
N PHE A 46 -10.60 6.65 -9.99
CA PHE A 46 -9.63 5.85 -9.22
C PHE A 46 -10.10 4.40 -8.98
N GLY A 47 -11.31 4.05 -9.39
CA GLY A 47 -11.88 2.71 -9.22
C GLY A 47 -12.15 2.30 -7.77
N CYS A 48 -12.41 3.28 -6.90
CA CYS A 48 -12.62 3.05 -5.45
C CYS A 48 -13.93 3.66 -4.92
N ASP A 49 -14.81 4.12 -5.79
CA ASP A 49 -16.03 4.85 -5.40
C ASP A 49 -16.97 4.04 -4.50
N ASP A 50 -17.02 2.72 -4.67
CA ASP A 50 -17.83 1.79 -3.90
C ASP A 50 -17.17 1.32 -2.59
N LEU A 51 -16.01 1.83 -2.24
CA LEU A 51 -15.21 1.31 -1.13
C LEU A 51 -15.29 2.21 0.11
N SER A 52 -16.47 2.31 0.72
CA SER A 52 -16.77 3.19 1.86
C SER A 52 -15.72 3.16 2.96
N LEU A 53 -15.37 1.98 3.45
CA LEU A 53 -14.38 1.83 4.53
C LEU A 53 -12.97 2.25 4.11
N ALA A 54 -12.59 1.97 2.86
CA ALA A 54 -11.28 2.37 2.35
C ALA A 54 -11.20 3.88 2.14
N ILE A 55 -12.29 4.51 1.68
CA ILE A 55 -12.41 5.96 1.54
C ILE A 55 -12.29 6.64 2.89
N ALA A 56 -13.04 6.18 3.90
CA ALA A 56 -12.98 6.71 5.25
C ALA A 56 -11.56 6.62 5.84
N ALA A 57 -10.91 5.48 5.67
CA ALA A 57 -9.52 5.29 6.13
C ALA A 57 -8.52 6.17 5.37
N ALA A 58 -8.69 6.33 4.05
CA ALA A 58 -7.84 7.18 3.22
C ALA A 58 -7.98 8.67 3.57
N GLY A 59 -9.22 9.15 3.79
CA GLY A 59 -9.48 10.52 4.23
C GLY A 59 -8.85 10.81 5.59
N CYS A 60 -9.07 9.94 6.57
CA CYS A 60 -8.45 10.05 7.89
C CYS A 60 -6.91 10.08 7.81
N LEU A 61 -6.31 9.26 6.94
CA LEU A 61 -4.87 9.27 6.72
C LEU A 61 -4.39 10.55 6.07
N LEU A 62 -5.12 11.06 5.08
CA LEU A 62 -4.79 12.31 4.38
C LEU A 62 -4.79 13.49 5.35
N ASP A 63 -5.81 13.59 6.22
CA ASP A 63 -5.87 14.63 7.26
C ASP A 63 -4.69 14.53 8.21
N TYR A 64 -4.41 13.34 8.71
CA TYR A 64 -3.28 13.13 9.60
C TYR A 64 -1.95 13.56 8.98
N VAL A 65 -1.74 13.26 7.71
CA VAL A 65 -0.48 13.64 7.03
C VAL A 65 -0.42 15.15 6.79
N LYS A 66 -1.54 15.79 6.41
CA LYS A 66 -1.63 17.26 6.29
C LYS A 66 -1.31 17.95 7.60
N ASP A 67 -1.91 17.52 8.70
CA ASP A 67 -1.67 18.07 10.03
C ASP A 67 -0.22 17.90 10.48
N THR A 68 0.37 16.74 10.18
CA THR A 68 1.73 16.41 10.61
C THR A 68 2.79 17.14 9.80
N GLN A 69 2.59 17.23 8.49
CA GLN A 69 3.56 17.86 7.59
C GLN A 69 3.31 19.35 7.38
N ARG A 70 2.15 19.85 7.79
CA ARG A 70 1.72 21.25 7.61
C ARG A 70 1.90 21.75 6.17
N ASN A 71 1.66 20.89 5.19
CA ASN A 71 1.83 21.15 3.77
C ASN A 71 0.70 20.53 2.95
N GLU A 72 0.43 21.09 1.78
CA GLU A 72 -0.63 20.68 0.83
C GLU A 72 -0.39 19.32 0.15
N LEU A 73 0.73 18.65 0.41
CA LEU A 73 1.11 17.34 -0.12
C LEU A 73 1.05 17.24 -1.66
N PRO A 74 1.69 18.14 -2.42
CA PRO A 74 1.58 18.16 -3.88
C PRO A 74 2.16 16.91 -4.56
N HIS A 75 2.91 16.09 -3.82
CA HIS A 75 3.47 14.83 -4.31
C HIS A 75 2.46 13.67 -4.28
N LEU A 76 1.34 13.80 -3.56
CA LEU A 76 0.26 12.83 -3.58
C LEU A 76 -0.70 13.14 -4.73
N THR A 77 -0.44 12.56 -5.89
CA THR A 77 -1.15 12.88 -7.14
C THR A 77 -2.19 11.84 -7.55
N SER A 78 -2.21 10.67 -6.92
CA SER A 78 -3.15 9.62 -7.29
C SER A 78 -3.52 8.72 -6.12
N LEU A 79 -4.70 8.12 -6.22
CA LEU A 79 -5.21 7.07 -5.35
C LEU A 79 -5.31 5.78 -6.16
N ARG A 80 -4.86 4.66 -5.59
CA ARG A 80 -4.94 3.36 -6.26
C ARG A 80 -5.52 2.32 -5.33
N HIS A 81 -6.57 1.68 -5.79
CA HIS A 81 -7.12 0.50 -5.13
C HIS A 81 -6.34 -0.76 -5.54
N GLU A 82 -5.83 -1.49 -4.58
CA GLU A 82 -5.20 -2.79 -4.78
C GLU A 82 -6.15 -3.91 -4.34
N ARG A 83 -6.57 -4.74 -5.27
CA ARG A 83 -7.38 -5.92 -4.97
C ARG A 83 -6.47 -7.09 -4.59
N GLN A 84 -6.87 -7.84 -3.58
CA GLN A 84 -6.16 -9.09 -3.22
C GLN A 84 -6.19 -10.12 -4.35
N SER A 85 -7.22 -10.09 -5.21
CA SER A 85 -7.34 -10.97 -6.38
C SER A 85 -6.26 -10.76 -7.45
N ASP A 86 -5.63 -9.60 -7.48
CA ASP A 86 -4.68 -9.21 -8.53
C ASP A 86 -3.26 -9.75 -8.29
N SER A 87 -3.01 -10.27 -7.11
CA SER A 87 -1.71 -10.84 -6.72
C SER A 87 -1.86 -12.23 -6.11
N VAL A 88 -0.78 -13.00 -6.18
CA VAL A 88 -0.65 -14.24 -5.42
C VAL A 88 -0.47 -13.88 -3.95
N ILE A 89 -1.35 -14.42 -3.10
CA ILE A 89 -1.27 -14.20 -1.65
C ILE A 89 -0.17 -15.11 -1.10
N LEU A 90 0.88 -14.49 -0.59
CA LEU A 90 1.93 -15.17 0.14
C LEU A 90 1.75 -14.86 1.64
N ASP A 91 1.40 -15.87 2.42
CA ASP A 91 1.33 -15.71 3.88
C ASP A 91 2.73 -15.56 4.50
N ALA A 92 2.79 -15.27 5.80
CA ALA A 92 4.05 -15.05 6.50
C ALA A 92 4.94 -16.30 6.51
N ALA A 93 4.34 -17.48 6.63
CA ALA A 93 5.06 -18.76 6.62
C ALA A 93 5.65 -19.03 5.24
N THR A 94 4.86 -18.85 4.19
CA THR A 94 5.32 -19.01 2.79
C THR A 94 6.47 -18.06 2.47
N ARG A 95 6.35 -16.78 2.83
CA ARG A 95 7.42 -15.78 2.60
C ARG A 95 8.71 -16.15 3.32
N ARG A 96 8.61 -16.64 4.55
CA ARG A 96 9.76 -17.10 5.34
C ARG A 96 10.41 -18.35 4.74
N ASN A 97 9.60 -19.34 4.34
CA ASN A 97 10.08 -20.59 3.77
C ASN A 97 10.73 -20.40 2.38
N LEU A 98 10.24 -19.42 1.61
CA LEU A 98 10.82 -19.04 0.33
C LEU A 98 12.03 -18.09 0.47
N GLU A 99 12.36 -17.69 1.69
CA GLU A 99 13.47 -16.76 1.97
C GLU A 99 13.46 -15.56 1.02
N ILE A 100 12.29 -14.90 0.90
CA ILE A 100 12.11 -13.83 -0.10
C ILE A 100 13.03 -12.65 0.19
N ASP A 101 13.03 -12.14 1.42
CA ASP A 101 13.83 -10.98 1.85
C ASP A 101 14.56 -11.19 3.19
N LEU A 102 14.20 -12.25 3.90
CA LEU A 102 14.89 -12.68 5.10
C LEU A 102 15.15 -14.18 5.00
N ASN A 103 16.36 -14.60 5.30
CA ASN A 103 16.72 -16.02 5.39
C ASN A 103 16.22 -16.64 6.71
N LEU A 104 16.30 -17.96 6.83
CA LEU A 104 15.82 -18.68 8.02
C LEU A 104 16.54 -18.28 9.32
N HIS A 105 17.74 -17.71 9.21
CA HIS A 105 18.54 -17.21 10.34
C HIS A 105 18.26 -15.73 10.68
N GLY A 106 17.36 -15.06 9.94
CA GLY A 106 16.98 -13.65 10.15
C GLY A 106 17.89 -12.64 9.46
N GLY A 107 18.84 -13.08 8.62
CA GLY A 107 19.68 -12.22 7.82
C GLY A 107 19.05 -11.89 6.45
N GLU A 108 19.58 -10.89 5.76
CA GLU A 108 19.15 -10.49 4.41
C GLU A 108 19.99 -11.15 3.29
N ASP A 109 21.10 -11.79 3.65
CA ASP A 109 22.00 -12.44 2.70
C ASP A 109 21.41 -13.74 2.16
N ASN A 110 21.76 -14.07 0.90
CA ASN A 110 21.33 -15.29 0.22
C ASN A 110 19.81 -15.46 0.12
N THR A 111 19.06 -14.35 0.13
CA THR A 111 17.62 -14.33 -0.08
C THR A 111 17.30 -14.18 -1.56
N LEU A 112 16.06 -14.51 -1.97
CA LEU A 112 15.60 -14.29 -3.34
C LEU A 112 15.79 -12.82 -3.74
N PHE A 113 15.47 -11.89 -2.83
CA PHE A 113 15.67 -10.46 -3.04
C PHE A 113 17.16 -10.12 -3.25
N SER A 114 18.06 -10.63 -2.41
CA SER A 114 19.48 -10.29 -2.51
C SER A 114 20.10 -10.74 -3.84
N VAL A 115 19.65 -11.89 -4.38
CA VAL A 115 20.13 -12.42 -5.67
C VAL A 115 19.68 -11.55 -6.85
N TYR A 116 18.44 -11.05 -6.83
CA TYR A 116 17.88 -10.24 -7.93
C TYR A 116 18.12 -8.74 -7.80
N ASN A 117 18.56 -8.26 -6.63
CA ASN A 117 18.69 -6.83 -6.38
C ASN A 117 19.96 -6.24 -7.01
N SER A 118 19.85 -5.87 -8.27
CA SER A 118 20.83 -5.05 -8.97
C SER A 118 20.38 -3.59 -9.14
N THR A 119 19.39 -3.16 -8.34
CA THR A 119 18.81 -1.81 -8.47
C THR A 119 19.77 -0.73 -7.97
N VAL A 120 19.87 0.38 -8.71
CA VAL A 120 20.75 1.50 -8.39
C VAL A 120 20.06 2.54 -7.46
N THR A 121 18.73 2.59 -7.48
CA THR A 121 17.96 3.60 -6.72
C THR A 121 17.16 2.97 -5.58
N ALA A 122 17.00 3.71 -4.49
CA ALA A 122 16.15 3.29 -3.36
C ALA A 122 14.68 3.05 -3.78
N MET A 123 14.19 3.76 -4.79
CA MET A 123 12.86 3.53 -5.37
C MET A 123 12.79 2.18 -6.09
N GLY A 124 13.79 1.88 -6.91
CA GLY A 124 13.90 0.59 -7.61
C GLY A 124 13.96 -0.58 -6.64
N THR A 125 14.77 -0.46 -5.59
CA THR A 125 14.89 -1.46 -4.51
C THR A 125 13.54 -1.74 -3.85
N ARG A 126 12.79 -0.69 -3.48
CA ARG A 126 11.43 -0.83 -2.88
C ARG A 126 10.44 -1.44 -3.86
N HIS A 127 10.54 -1.09 -5.14
CA HIS A 127 9.66 -1.61 -6.17
C HIS A 127 9.90 -3.10 -6.42
N LEU A 128 11.16 -3.52 -6.50
CA LEU A 128 11.53 -4.94 -6.62
C LEU A 128 11.05 -5.74 -5.40
N LYS A 129 11.28 -5.24 -4.17
CA LYS A 129 10.78 -5.87 -2.95
C LYS A 129 9.26 -6.07 -3.01
N ARG A 130 8.53 -5.03 -3.43
CA ARG A 130 7.07 -5.10 -3.58
C ARG A 130 6.64 -6.16 -4.60
N TRP A 131 7.33 -6.29 -5.72
CA TRP A 131 7.01 -7.29 -6.75
C TRP A 131 7.22 -8.72 -6.25
N LEU A 132 8.29 -8.95 -5.50
CA LEU A 132 8.57 -10.26 -4.91
C LEU A 132 7.56 -10.65 -3.82
N HIS A 133 7.14 -9.68 -3.00
CA HIS A 133 6.13 -9.91 -1.96
C HIS A 133 4.70 -10.05 -2.49
N ARG A 134 4.42 -9.50 -3.69
CA ARG A 134 3.10 -9.51 -4.33
C ARG A 134 3.22 -9.85 -5.81
N PRO A 135 3.53 -11.10 -6.14
CA PRO A 135 3.59 -11.53 -7.53
C PRO A 135 2.24 -11.34 -8.21
N VAL A 136 2.25 -10.72 -9.39
CA VAL A 136 1.03 -10.45 -10.15
C VAL A 136 0.44 -11.76 -10.66
N ARG A 137 -0.87 -11.90 -10.51
CA ARG A 137 -1.62 -13.07 -10.99
C ARG A 137 -2.23 -12.87 -12.38
N VAL A 138 -2.47 -11.62 -12.75
CA VAL A 138 -3.12 -11.25 -14.01
C VAL A 138 -2.11 -11.34 -15.16
N ARG A 139 -2.33 -12.27 -16.09
CA ARG A 139 -1.40 -12.58 -17.19
C ARG A 139 -1.15 -11.37 -18.10
N SER A 140 -2.18 -10.60 -18.46
CA SER A 140 -2.02 -9.43 -19.32
C SER A 140 -1.05 -8.40 -18.75
N ILE A 141 -1.08 -8.17 -17.43
CA ILE A 141 -0.14 -7.25 -16.75
C ILE A 141 1.30 -7.77 -16.85
N LEU A 142 1.49 -9.10 -16.80
CA LEU A 142 2.82 -9.70 -16.96
C LEU A 142 3.33 -9.56 -18.39
N GLU A 143 2.46 -9.78 -19.37
CA GLU A 143 2.77 -9.61 -20.81
C GLU A 143 3.15 -8.16 -21.11
N ASP A 144 2.36 -7.19 -20.63
CA ASP A 144 2.67 -5.76 -20.76
C ASP A 144 4.05 -5.37 -20.18
N ARG A 145 4.41 -5.97 -19.03
CA ARG A 145 5.73 -5.74 -18.40
C ARG A 145 6.86 -6.35 -19.23
N LEU A 146 6.67 -7.56 -19.74
CA LEU A 146 7.66 -8.23 -20.59
C LEU A 146 7.86 -7.46 -21.91
N ASP A 147 6.77 -6.99 -22.50
CA ASP A 147 6.81 -6.15 -23.72
C ASP A 147 7.55 -4.83 -23.46
N ALA A 148 7.33 -4.20 -22.31
CA ALA A 148 8.06 -2.99 -21.96
C ALA A 148 9.57 -3.22 -21.82
N VAL A 149 9.97 -4.35 -21.20
CA VAL A 149 11.41 -4.71 -21.07
C VAL A 149 12.00 -5.06 -22.42
N SER A 150 11.26 -5.72 -23.32
CA SER A 150 11.76 -6.11 -24.65
C SER A 150 11.99 -4.93 -25.59
N ARG A 151 11.44 -3.75 -25.28
CA ARG A 151 11.60 -2.51 -26.08
C ARG A 151 12.72 -1.59 -25.55
N LEU A 152 13.36 -1.96 -24.45
CA LEU A 152 14.52 -1.26 -23.89
C LEU A 152 15.84 -1.74 -24.53
#